data_1be21e7fe28be51bd9aa797c4e88d303
#
_entry.id   1be21e7fe28be51bd9aa797c4e88d303
#
_cell.length_a   1.000
_cell.length_b   1.000
_cell.length_c   1.000
_cell.angle_alpha   90.00
_cell.angle_beta   90.00
_cell.angle_gamma   90.00
#
_symmetry.space_group_name_H-M   'P 1'
#
loop_
_entity.id
_entity.type
_entity.pdbx_description
1 polymer ?
#
loop_
_entity_poly.entity_id
_entity_poly.type
_entity_poly.pdbx_seq_one_letter_code
_entity_poly.pdbx_strand_id
1 'polypeptide(L)'
;MIVDDHEIVRRGIAEIVDRDEALEVVAEAGSVADAVRRADLVRPDVILVDLQLPDGTGIDIMNRLRASHPQILPVVLTSFDDDEALAESLEAGARAYILKTVRGAEITDVIKAVADGRVLLDERTLTRRRVDHEDPTADLTPSERKV
;
A
#
# COMPACT_ATOMS: atom_id res chain seq x y z
N MET A 1 -5.12 3.87 -9.09
CA MET A 1 -4.75 2.70 -9.91
C MET A 1 -4.55 1.50 -9.02
N ILE A 2 -4.90 0.32 -9.50
CA ILE A 2 -4.82 -0.92 -8.71
C ILE A 2 -3.95 -1.92 -9.43
N VAL A 3 -2.96 -2.48 -8.72
CA VAL A 3 -2.02 -3.45 -9.29
C VAL A 3 -2.05 -4.75 -8.50
N ASP A 4 -2.52 -5.81 -9.13
CA ASP A 4 -2.62 -7.14 -8.53
C ASP A 4 -2.72 -8.14 -9.69
N ASP A 5 -1.96 -9.22 -9.63
CA ASP A 5 -2.01 -10.22 -10.71
C ASP A 5 -3.20 -11.17 -10.59
N HIS A 6 -3.94 -11.14 -9.48
CA HIS A 6 -5.14 -11.95 -9.34
C HIS A 6 -6.32 -11.14 -9.85
N GLU A 7 -6.78 -11.46 -11.03
CA GLU A 7 -7.82 -10.65 -11.68
C GLU A 7 -9.09 -10.52 -10.84
N ILE A 8 -9.53 -11.59 -10.21
CA ILE A 8 -10.76 -11.54 -9.43
C ILE A 8 -10.61 -10.60 -8.23
N VAL A 9 -9.48 -10.68 -7.54
CA VAL A 9 -9.21 -9.82 -6.39
C VAL A 9 -9.11 -8.35 -6.85
N ARG A 10 -8.36 -8.13 -7.92
CA ARG A 10 -8.18 -6.78 -8.46
C ARG A 10 -9.51 -6.15 -8.86
N ARG A 11 -10.36 -6.92 -9.57
CA ARG A 11 -11.66 -6.40 -10.00
C ARG A 11 -12.58 -6.16 -8.82
N GLY A 12 -12.50 -7.00 -7.80
CA GLY A 12 -13.30 -6.79 -6.59
C GLY A 12 -12.91 -5.51 -5.86
N ILE A 13 -11.61 -5.25 -5.74
CA ILE A 13 -11.13 -4.02 -5.11
C ILE A 13 -11.53 -2.82 -5.96
N ALA A 14 -11.39 -2.91 -7.28
CA ALA A 14 -11.77 -1.82 -8.17
C ALA A 14 -13.24 -1.46 -8.02
N GLU A 15 -14.11 -2.46 -7.87
CA GLU A 15 -15.52 -2.21 -7.71
C GLU A 15 -15.81 -1.51 -6.38
N ILE A 16 -15.14 -1.94 -5.31
CA ILE A 16 -15.31 -1.31 -4.00
C ILE A 16 -14.88 0.16 -4.06
N VAL A 17 -13.74 0.42 -4.69
CA VAL A 17 -13.20 1.78 -4.78
C VAL A 17 -14.11 2.67 -5.62
N ASP A 18 -14.59 2.15 -6.75
CA ASP A 18 -15.44 2.92 -7.65
C ASP A 18 -16.81 3.26 -7.06
N ARG A 19 -17.26 2.52 -6.07
CA ARG A 19 -18.53 2.86 -5.42
C ARG A 19 -18.43 4.11 -4.57
N ASP A 20 -17.23 4.50 -4.17
CA ASP A 20 -17.05 5.69 -3.35
C ASP A 20 -17.02 6.90 -4.27
N GLU A 21 -17.90 7.86 -4.04
CA GLU A 21 -18.03 9.01 -4.92
C GLU A 21 -16.79 9.90 -4.94
N ALA A 22 -15.96 9.82 -3.90
CA ALA A 22 -14.74 10.62 -3.84
C ALA A 22 -13.58 9.98 -4.58
N LEU A 23 -13.74 8.74 -5.06
CA LEU A 23 -12.64 7.99 -5.69
C LEU A 23 -13.02 7.52 -7.08
N GLU A 24 -12.02 7.37 -7.92
CA GLU A 24 -12.21 6.87 -9.28
C GLU A 24 -11.05 5.96 -9.63
N VAL A 25 -11.35 4.75 -10.12
CA VAL A 25 -10.31 3.84 -10.58
C VAL A 25 -9.95 4.24 -12.01
N VAL A 26 -8.73 4.71 -12.20
CA VAL A 26 -8.31 5.19 -13.53
C VAL A 26 -7.52 4.15 -14.32
N ALA A 27 -7.02 3.09 -13.67
CA ALA A 27 -6.33 2.02 -14.37
C ALA A 27 -6.16 0.81 -13.47
N GLU A 28 -5.98 -0.34 -14.08
CA GLU A 28 -5.66 -1.60 -13.40
C GLU A 28 -4.49 -2.23 -14.12
N ALA A 29 -3.66 -2.96 -13.41
CA ALA A 29 -2.53 -3.66 -14.00
C ALA A 29 -2.27 -4.96 -13.25
N GLY A 30 -1.71 -5.93 -13.94
CA GLY A 30 -1.40 -7.24 -13.36
C GLY A 30 0.08 -7.58 -13.32
N SER A 31 0.96 -6.64 -13.67
CA SER A 31 2.40 -6.89 -13.70
C SER A 31 3.16 -5.61 -13.45
N VAL A 32 4.46 -5.72 -13.16
CA VAL A 32 5.31 -4.54 -12.97
C VAL A 32 5.36 -3.71 -14.24
N ALA A 33 5.60 -4.36 -15.38
CA ALA A 33 5.73 -3.64 -16.65
C ALA A 33 4.45 -2.89 -17.00
N ASP A 34 3.29 -3.54 -16.86
CA ASP A 34 2.02 -2.90 -17.16
C ASP A 34 1.74 -1.77 -16.19
N ALA A 35 2.08 -1.95 -14.92
CA ALA A 35 1.83 -0.92 -13.91
C ALA A 35 2.64 0.33 -14.19
N VAL A 36 3.91 0.18 -14.51
CA VAL A 36 4.77 1.33 -14.80
C VAL A 36 4.29 2.04 -16.05
N ARG A 37 3.96 1.28 -17.10
CA ARG A 37 3.49 1.86 -18.35
C ARG A 37 2.18 2.62 -18.17
N ARG A 38 1.22 2.02 -17.45
CA ARG A 38 -0.08 2.67 -17.25
C ARG A 38 0.00 3.86 -16.31
N ALA A 39 0.84 3.76 -15.28
CA ALA A 39 1.04 4.89 -14.38
C ALA A 39 1.63 6.10 -15.12
N ASP A 40 2.50 5.85 -16.09
CA ASP A 40 3.08 6.91 -16.89
C ASP A 40 2.02 7.60 -17.75
N LEU A 41 1.03 6.84 -18.21
CA LEU A 41 -0.03 7.40 -19.04
C LEU A 41 -1.10 8.12 -18.24
N VAL A 42 -1.57 7.54 -17.14
CA VAL A 42 -2.72 8.09 -16.41
C VAL A 42 -2.34 8.92 -15.18
N ARG A 43 -1.13 8.73 -14.68
CA ARG A 43 -0.61 9.49 -13.53
C ARG A 43 -1.59 9.54 -12.37
N PRO A 44 -1.87 8.39 -11.74
CA PRO A 44 -2.85 8.34 -10.67
C PRO A 44 -2.34 9.12 -9.45
N ASP A 45 -3.24 9.54 -8.58
CA ASP A 45 -2.85 10.19 -7.33
C ASP A 45 -2.37 9.15 -6.33
N VAL A 46 -3.03 7.99 -6.30
CA VAL A 46 -2.71 6.90 -5.38
C VAL A 46 -2.62 5.60 -6.16
N ILE A 47 -1.66 4.76 -5.83
CA ILE A 47 -1.55 3.44 -6.43
C ILE A 47 -1.63 2.39 -5.33
N LEU A 48 -2.56 1.45 -5.48
CA LEU A 48 -2.64 0.28 -4.61
C LEU A 48 -1.83 -0.81 -5.26
N VAL A 49 -0.85 -1.35 -4.56
CA VAL A 49 0.06 -2.28 -5.20
C VAL A 49 0.28 -3.52 -4.35
N ASP A 50 0.14 -4.69 -4.98
CA ASP A 50 0.51 -5.96 -4.35
C ASP A 50 2.03 -6.10 -4.43
N LEU A 51 2.60 -6.77 -3.44
CA LEU A 51 4.03 -6.98 -3.41
C LEU A 51 4.50 -8.10 -4.35
N GLN A 52 3.65 -9.10 -4.61
CA GLN A 52 4.06 -10.21 -5.46
C GLN A 52 3.41 -10.12 -6.83
N LEU A 53 4.22 -10.01 -7.85
CA LEU A 53 3.77 -9.90 -9.23
C LEU A 53 4.57 -10.88 -10.09
N PRO A 54 4.06 -11.27 -11.26
CA PRO A 54 4.74 -12.31 -12.07
C PRO A 54 6.11 -11.92 -12.58
N ASP A 55 6.36 -10.63 -12.77
CA ASP A 55 7.61 -10.14 -13.34
C ASP A 55 8.42 -9.28 -12.36
N GLY A 56 8.11 -9.35 -11.06
CA GLY A 56 8.86 -8.60 -10.06
C GLY A 56 8.04 -8.37 -8.80
N THR A 57 8.24 -7.24 -8.16
CA THR A 57 7.56 -6.93 -6.90
C THR A 57 6.95 -5.54 -6.93
N GLY A 58 6.04 -5.31 -5.99
CA GLY A 58 5.49 -3.96 -5.82
C GLY A 58 6.55 -2.95 -5.42
N ILE A 59 7.62 -3.40 -4.74
CA ILE A 59 8.74 -2.55 -4.39
C ILE A 59 9.41 -2.01 -5.66
N ASP A 60 9.56 -2.87 -6.68
CA ASP A 60 10.14 -2.43 -7.97
C ASP A 60 9.30 -1.32 -8.59
N ILE A 61 7.98 -1.45 -8.53
CA ILE A 61 7.09 -0.42 -9.06
C ILE A 61 7.28 0.87 -8.27
N MET A 62 7.28 0.78 -6.95
CA MET A 62 7.39 1.96 -6.10
C MET A 62 8.71 2.69 -6.33
N ASN A 63 9.81 1.95 -6.49
CA ASN A 63 11.10 2.56 -6.73
C ASN A 63 11.15 3.27 -8.08
N ARG A 64 10.56 2.66 -9.11
CA ARG A 64 10.52 3.29 -10.43
C ARG A 64 9.65 4.54 -10.43
N LEU A 65 8.49 4.48 -9.79
CA LEU A 65 7.59 5.63 -9.77
C LEU A 65 8.15 6.76 -8.92
N ARG A 66 8.85 6.43 -7.84
CA ARG A 66 9.46 7.46 -7.01
C ARG A 66 10.48 8.29 -7.81
N ALA A 67 11.18 7.64 -8.72
CA ALA A 67 12.16 8.30 -9.55
C ALA A 67 11.51 9.16 -10.65
N SER A 68 10.42 8.69 -11.25
CA SER A 68 9.82 9.36 -12.39
C SER A 68 8.58 10.19 -12.03
N HIS A 69 7.79 9.76 -11.06
CA HIS A 69 6.55 10.43 -10.70
C HIS A 69 6.40 10.45 -9.17
N PRO A 70 7.23 11.26 -8.47
CA PRO A 70 7.23 11.23 -7.00
C PRO A 70 5.92 11.67 -6.36
N GLN A 71 5.02 12.29 -7.12
CA GLN A 71 3.72 12.71 -6.59
C GLN A 71 2.72 11.55 -6.48
N ILE A 72 2.99 10.40 -7.09
CA ILE A 72 2.10 9.24 -6.97
C ILE A 72 2.34 8.61 -5.60
N LEU A 73 1.28 8.42 -4.83
CA LEU A 73 1.37 7.94 -3.45
C LEU A 73 1.07 6.44 -3.38
N PRO A 74 2.04 5.63 -2.94
CA PRO A 74 1.84 4.17 -2.94
C PRO A 74 1.19 3.68 -1.66
N VAL A 75 0.25 2.73 -1.81
CA VAL A 75 -0.35 2.00 -0.71
C VAL A 75 -0.12 0.52 -1.01
N VAL A 76 0.54 -0.19 -0.12
CA VAL A 76 0.78 -1.62 -0.30
C VAL A 76 -0.41 -2.40 0.23
N LEU A 77 -0.95 -3.30 -0.60
CA LEU A 77 -2.06 -4.15 -0.22
C LEU A 77 -1.63 -5.58 -0.52
N THR A 78 -1.39 -6.37 0.51
CA THR A 78 -0.76 -7.67 0.34
C THR A 78 -1.38 -8.73 1.24
N SER A 79 -1.18 -9.99 0.88
CA SER A 79 -1.59 -11.13 1.71
C SER A 79 -0.56 -11.47 2.75
N PHE A 80 0.64 -10.88 2.69
CA PHE A 80 1.72 -11.24 3.57
C PHE A 80 1.88 -10.28 4.72
N ASP A 81 2.04 -10.85 5.92
CA ASP A 81 2.29 -10.09 7.12
C ASP A 81 3.75 -10.35 7.50
N ASP A 82 4.66 -9.68 6.84
CA ASP A 82 6.08 -9.93 6.89
C ASP A 82 6.80 -8.63 7.26
N ASP A 83 7.56 -8.65 8.35
CA ASP A 83 8.26 -7.46 8.82
C ASP A 83 9.31 -6.96 7.84
N GLU A 84 9.96 -7.87 7.13
CA GLU A 84 10.94 -7.49 6.14
C GLU A 84 10.28 -6.78 4.96
N ALA A 85 9.15 -7.31 4.51
CA ALA A 85 8.39 -6.69 3.43
C ALA A 85 7.87 -5.32 3.86
N LEU A 86 7.45 -5.19 5.12
CA LEU A 86 7.01 -3.90 5.64
C LEU A 86 8.18 -2.91 5.61
N ALA A 87 9.35 -3.32 6.07
CA ALA A 87 10.51 -2.43 6.11
C ALA A 87 10.91 -1.98 4.72
N GLU A 88 10.94 -2.91 3.76
CA GLU A 88 11.28 -2.58 2.39
C GLU A 88 10.26 -1.63 1.77
N SER A 89 8.99 -1.84 2.08
CA SER A 89 7.92 -0.99 1.56
C SER A 89 8.05 0.44 2.09
N LEU A 90 8.39 0.57 3.37
CA LEU A 90 8.58 1.89 3.95
C LEU A 90 9.76 2.62 3.32
N GLU A 91 10.84 1.91 3.05
CA GLU A 91 12.00 2.50 2.41
C GLU A 91 11.70 2.91 0.97
N ALA A 92 10.80 2.20 0.31
CA ALA A 92 10.41 2.51 -1.05
C ALA A 92 9.37 3.64 -1.13
N GLY A 93 8.92 4.13 0.01
CA GLY A 93 8.00 5.28 0.05
C GLY A 93 6.54 4.95 0.26
N ALA A 94 6.21 3.74 0.73
CA ALA A 94 4.82 3.38 0.98
C ALA A 94 4.21 4.30 2.03
N ARG A 95 3.00 4.77 1.78
CA ARG A 95 2.27 5.62 2.70
C ARG A 95 1.34 4.81 3.59
N ALA A 96 1.03 3.59 3.19
CA ALA A 96 0.23 2.67 4.00
C ALA A 96 0.58 1.25 3.61
N TYR A 97 0.39 0.33 4.54
CA TYR A 97 0.66 -1.08 4.33
C TYR A 97 -0.53 -1.83 4.92
N ILE A 98 -1.33 -2.46 4.07
CA ILE A 98 -2.59 -3.07 4.47
C ILE A 98 -2.62 -4.53 4.07
N LEU A 99 -3.11 -5.38 4.96
CA LEU A 99 -3.32 -6.78 4.63
C LEU A 99 -4.64 -6.92 3.88
N LYS A 100 -4.68 -7.81 2.91
CA LYS A 100 -5.88 -8.03 2.08
C LYS A 100 -7.06 -8.57 2.85
N THR A 101 -6.88 -8.96 4.10
CA THR A 101 -7.97 -9.45 4.92
C THR A 101 -8.84 -8.34 5.51
N VAL A 102 -8.44 -7.07 5.36
CA VAL A 102 -9.24 -5.97 5.89
C VAL A 102 -10.53 -5.79 5.09
N ARG A 103 -11.48 -5.10 5.68
CA ARG A 103 -12.76 -4.84 5.01
C ARG A 103 -12.60 -3.81 3.90
N GLY A 104 -13.47 -3.90 2.90
CA GLY A 104 -13.43 -2.96 1.79
C GLY A 104 -13.54 -1.51 2.21
N ALA A 105 -14.37 -1.20 3.23
CA ALA A 105 -14.52 0.16 3.70
C ALA A 105 -13.21 0.70 4.27
N GLU A 106 -12.39 -0.15 4.86
CA GLU A 106 -11.09 0.27 5.37
C GLU A 106 -10.14 0.63 4.25
N ILE A 107 -10.23 -0.07 3.13
CA ILE A 107 -9.40 0.22 1.97
C ILE A 107 -9.71 1.62 1.44
N THR A 108 -10.99 1.96 1.28
CA THR A 108 -11.37 3.28 0.77
C THR A 108 -11.00 4.38 1.76
N ASP A 109 -11.14 4.13 3.07
CA ASP A 109 -10.77 5.10 4.08
C ASP A 109 -9.27 5.38 4.05
N VAL A 110 -8.45 4.34 3.89
CA VAL A 110 -7.00 4.49 3.80
C VAL A 110 -6.62 5.27 2.55
N ILE A 111 -7.22 4.97 1.40
CA ILE A 111 -6.93 5.68 0.17
C ILE A 111 -7.22 7.18 0.33
N LYS A 112 -8.35 7.52 0.92
CA LYS A 112 -8.70 8.93 1.10
C LYS A 112 -7.74 9.62 2.05
N ALA A 113 -7.34 8.95 3.13
CA ALA A 113 -6.41 9.53 4.09
C ALA A 113 -5.04 9.74 3.45
N VAL A 114 -4.57 8.78 2.66
CA VAL A 114 -3.28 8.91 1.97
C VAL A 114 -3.34 10.03 0.95
N ALA A 115 -4.46 10.14 0.22
CA ALA A 115 -4.63 11.22 -0.75
C ALA A 115 -4.58 12.59 -0.08
N ASP A 116 -4.98 12.67 1.20
CA ASP A 116 -4.92 13.91 1.97
C ASP A 116 -3.54 14.15 2.58
N GLY A 117 -2.56 13.31 2.28
CA GLY A 117 -1.19 13.51 2.71
C GLY A 117 -0.79 12.76 3.98
N ARG A 118 -1.65 11.90 4.50
CA ARG A 118 -1.34 11.16 5.72
C ARG A 118 -0.52 9.92 5.40
N VAL A 119 0.28 9.49 6.37
CA VAL A 119 1.00 8.23 6.28
C VAL A 119 0.36 7.29 7.30
N LEU A 120 -0.22 6.20 6.79
CA LEU A 120 -0.95 5.26 7.61
C LEU A 120 -0.37 3.88 7.46
N LEU A 121 0.02 3.27 8.55
CA LEU A 121 0.48 1.90 8.54
C LEU A 121 -0.47 1.08 9.39
N ASP A 122 -0.61 -0.20 9.05
CA ASP A 122 -1.41 -1.09 9.86
C ASP A 122 -0.85 -1.07 11.27
N GLU A 123 -1.70 -0.76 12.24
CA GLU A 123 -1.26 -0.55 13.61
C GLU A 123 -0.62 -1.81 14.19
N ARG A 124 -1.19 -2.97 13.90
CA ARG A 124 -0.65 -4.22 14.37
C ARG A 124 0.73 -4.49 13.77
N THR A 125 0.90 -4.26 12.47
CA THR A 125 2.16 -4.44 11.80
C THR A 125 3.21 -3.48 12.33
N LEU A 126 2.80 -2.25 12.57
CA LEU A 126 3.69 -1.24 13.11
C LEU A 126 4.12 -1.61 14.53
N THR A 127 3.21 -2.11 15.35
CA THR A 127 3.50 -2.55 16.69
C THR A 127 4.48 -3.72 16.70
N ARG A 128 4.27 -4.69 15.80
CA ARG A 128 5.16 -5.83 15.69
C ARG A 128 6.56 -5.40 15.31
N ARG A 129 6.69 -4.51 14.36
CA ARG A 129 7.97 -3.99 13.94
C ARG A 129 8.67 -3.27 15.09
N ARG A 130 7.92 -2.52 15.88
CA ARG A 130 8.49 -1.82 17.02
C ARG A 130 9.02 -2.79 18.05
N VAL A 131 8.28 -3.85 18.33
CA VAL A 131 8.72 -4.87 19.26
C VAL A 131 10.01 -5.52 18.79
N ASP A 132 10.13 -5.77 17.51
CA ASP A 132 11.32 -6.42 16.97
C ASP A 132 12.55 -5.54 17.07
N HIS A 133 12.41 -4.23 17.12
CA HIS A 133 13.54 -3.31 17.10
C HIS A 133 13.81 -2.62 18.44
N GLU A 134 12.91 -2.68 19.38
CA GLU A 134 13.07 -2.01 20.64
C GLU A 134 13.39 -2.98 21.76
N ASP A 135 14.11 -2.51 22.74
CA ASP A 135 14.35 -3.27 23.92
C ASP A 135 13.02 -3.47 24.63
N PRO A 136 12.65 -4.68 24.98
CA PRO A 136 11.38 -4.91 25.64
C PRO A 136 11.20 -4.11 26.92
N THR A 137 12.30 -3.81 27.61
CA THR A 137 12.14 -3.04 28.82
C THR A 137 11.80 -1.60 28.53
N ALA A 138 12.24 -1.09 27.44
CA ALA A 138 11.91 0.28 27.10
C ALA A 138 10.47 0.43 26.82
N ASP A 139 9.88 -0.62 26.36
CA ASP A 139 8.58 -0.50 25.94
C ASP A 139 7.58 -0.44 26.99
N LEU A 140 7.97 -0.51 28.17
CA LEU A 140 7.05 -0.44 29.11
C LEU A 140 6.36 0.77 29.22
N THR A 141 6.69 1.61 28.58
CA THR A 141 6.03 2.74 28.64
C THR A 141 4.99 2.75 27.92
N PRO A 142 4.57 2.21 27.88
CA PRO A 142 3.74 2.19 26.99
C PRO A 142 2.79 3.08 26.96
N SER A 143 2.99 3.47 27.26
CA SER A 143 2.27 4.02 27.01
C SER A 143 2.10 4.70 26.20
N GLU A 144 2.66 4.81 26.11
CA GLU A 144 2.53 5.28 25.32
C GLU A 144 2.05 4.99 24.45
N ARG A 145 2.01 4.47 24.59
CA ARG A 145 1.59 4.09 23.66
C ARG A 145 0.45 4.08 23.47
N LYS A 146 0.19 4.35 23.83
CA LYS A 146 -0.76 4.28 23.43
C LYS A 146 -1.09 4.76 22.54
N VAL A 147 -0.72 4.81 22.17
CA VAL A 147 -1.05 5.05 21.18
C VAL A 147 -1.28 5.16 20.70
#